data_8021a66dffaad86ad78bb69facacdb1b
#
_entry.id   8021a66dffaad86ad78bb69facacdb1b
#
_cell.length_a   1.000
_cell.length_b   1.000
_cell.length_c   1.000
_cell.angle_alpha   90.00
_cell.angle_beta   90.00
_cell.angle_gamma   90.00
#
_symmetry.space_group_name_H-M   'P 1'
#
loop_
_entity.id
_entity.type
_entity.pdbx_description
1 polymer ?
#
loop_
_entity_poly.entity_id
_entity_poly.type
_entity_poly.pdbx_seq_one_letter_code
_entity_poly.pdbx_strand_id
1 'polypeptide(L)'
;MKIFTTRIIPSKKKKKPFKNLKKYPSVFGLIVAMFFIYIAAHSVQSNWSLANMSKFGWDPRTIGISLGVVGLLVGLVQGVLIRYINPKIGNEKSVYLGILLSAIGLILFAFASQSWMMFVFLIPYCLGGISGPALQSLISIHVAKNEQGELQGSLTGLQSLTAIFGPPLMIWLTTYFSRKNNDLDLYFPGAAFLAG
;
A
#
# COMPACT_ATOMS: atom_id res chain seq x y z
N MET A 1 42.22 -20.91 -26.89
CA MET A 1 41.15 -19.95 -27.16
C MET A 1 39.83 -20.72 -27.20
N LYS A 2 39.09 -20.79 -26.06
CA LYS A 2 37.82 -21.54 -25.98
C LYS A 2 36.67 -20.57 -26.31
N ILE A 3 36.00 -20.84 -27.43
CA ILE A 3 34.85 -20.10 -27.92
C ILE A 3 33.65 -20.45 -26.98
N PHE A 4 33.15 -19.46 -26.24
CA PHE A 4 31.92 -19.57 -25.47
C PHE A 4 30.73 -19.69 -26.43
N THR A 5 30.24 -20.91 -26.64
CA THR A 5 29.00 -21.13 -27.39
C THR A 5 27.82 -20.74 -26.46
N THR A 6 27.27 -19.56 -26.71
CA THR A 6 26.05 -19.09 -26.02
C THR A 6 24.90 -20.02 -26.42
N ARG A 7 24.50 -20.93 -25.52
CA ARG A 7 23.25 -21.70 -25.67
C ARG A 7 22.09 -20.73 -25.67
N ILE A 8 21.48 -20.51 -26.81
CA ILE A 8 20.19 -19.81 -26.93
C ILE A 8 19.15 -20.68 -26.22
N ILE A 9 18.74 -20.26 -25.04
CA ILE A 9 17.64 -20.88 -24.31
C ILE A 9 16.36 -20.54 -25.09
N PRO A 10 15.57 -21.53 -25.58
CA PRO A 10 14.35 -21.24 -26.31
C PRO A 10 13.41 -20.43 -25.44
N SER A 11 12.98 -19.28 -25.97
CA SER A 11 11.99 -18.40 -25.35
C SER A 11 10.73 -19.20 -25.00
N LYS A 12 10.51 -19.45 -23.69
CA LYS A 12 9.26 -20.02 -23.21
C LYS A 12 8.11 -19.12 -23.64
N LYS A 13 7.13 -19.69 -24.38
CA LYS A 13 5.89 -19.04 -24.80
C LYS A 13 5.39 -18.11 -23.70
N LYS A 14 5.17 -16.82 -24.05
CA LYS A 14 4.57 -15.81 -23.18
C LYS A 14 3.21 -16.34 -22.66
N LYS A 15 3.18 -16.91 -21.48
CA LYS A 15 1.94 -17.25 -20.78
C LYS A 15 1.30 -15.92 -20.37
N LYS A 16 0.01 -15.76 -20.68
CA LYS A 16 -0.74 -14.53 -20.33
C LYS A 16 -0.84 -14.46 -18.80
N PRO A 17 -0.38 -13.39 -18.13
CA PRO A 17 -0.17 -13.33 -16.67
C PRO A 17 -1.43 -13.55 -15.84
N PHE A 18 -2.62 -13.43 -16.38
CA PHE A 18 -3.88 -13.61 -15.64
C PHE A 18 -4.66 -14.89 -15.98
N LYS A 19 -4.18 -15.73 -16.91
CA LYS A 19 -4.96 -16.90 -17.38
C LYS A 19 -5.02 -18.02 -16.33
N ASN A 20 -4.00 -18.15 -15.49
CA ASN A 20 -3.91 -19.22 -14.48
C ASN A 20 -4.54 -18.82 -13.13
N LEU A 21 -4.82 -17.54 -12.88
CA LEU A 21 -5.49 -17.07 -11.64
C LEU A 21 -6.91 -17.61 -11.50
N LYS A 22 -7.62 -17.86 -12.60
CA LYS A 22 -8.94 -18.54 -12.59
C LYS A 22 -8.89 -19.96 -12.03
N LYS A 23 -7.71 -20.57 -11.97
CA LYS A 23 -7.48 -21.91 -11.42
C LYS A 23 -7.53 -21.95 -9.88
N TYR A 24 -7.35 -20.78 -9.24
CA TYR A 24 -7.28 -20.65 -7.80
C TYR A 24 -8.28 -19.60 -7.29
N PRO A 25 -9.57 -19.96 -7.13
CA PRO A 25 -10.62 -18.98 -6.73
C PRO A 25 -10.30 -18.29 -5.38
N SER A 26 -9.72 -19.01 -4.44
CA SER A 26 -9.30 -18.45 -3.14
C SER A 26 -8.21 -17.38 -3.28
N VAL A 27 -7.31 -17.52 -4.26
CA VAL A 27 -6.24 -16.55 -4.53
C VAL A 27 -6.80 -15.27 -5.15
N PHE A 28 -7.88 -15.36 -5.93
CA PHE A 28 -8.50 -14.19 -6.54
C PHE A 28 -8.99 -13.18 -5.48
N GLY A 29 -9.67 -13.64 -4.44
CA GLY A 29 -10.11 -12.78 -3.33
C GLY A 29 -8.94 -12.08 -2.62
N LEU A 30 -7.82 -12.80 -2.41
CA LEU A 30 -6.62 -12.24 -1.81
C LEU A 30 -5.95 -11.18 -2.71
N ILE A 31 -5.99 -11.36 -4.03
CA ILE A 31 -5.46 -10.38 -5.00
C ILE A 31 -6.34 -9.12 -5.03
N VAL A 32 -7.66 -9.27 -4.95
CA VAL A 32 -8.57 -8.13 -4.83
C VAL A 32 -8.30 -7.35 -3.52
N ALA A 33 -8.09 -8.04 -2.41
CA ALA A 33 -7.70 -7.40 -1.16
C ALA A 33 -6.36 -6.65 -1.31
N MET A 34 -5.38 -7.25 -2.01
CA MET A 34 -4.09 -6.59 -2.28
C MET A 34 -4.26 -5.33 -3.14
N PHE A 35 -5.17 -5.36 -4.12
CA PHE A 35 -5.49 -4.18 -4.93
C PHE A 35 -5.98 -3.02 -4.06
N PHE A 36 -6.92 -3.28 -3.15
CA PHE A 36 -7.42 -2.25 -2.24
C PHE A 36 -6.35 -1.75 -1.27
N ILE A 37 -5.48 -2.63 -0.75
CA ILE A 37 -4.34 -2.21 0.09
C ILE A 37 -3.40 -1.29 -0.69
N TYR A 38 -3.13 -1.54 -1.97
CA TYR A 38 -2.29 -0.66 -2.78
C TYR A 38 -2.96 0.68 -3.05
N ILE A 39 -4.27 0.71 -3.34
CA ILE A 39 -5.02 1.96 -3.48
C ILE A 39 -5.00 2.75 -2.17
N ALA A 40 -5.26 2.10 -1.03
CA ALA A 40 -5.19 2.73 0.28
C ALA A 40 -3.80 3.32 0.58
N ALA A 41 -2.73 2.63 0.21
CA ALA A 41 -1.37 3.14 0.37
C ALA A 41 -1.12 4.43 -0.42
N HIS A 42 -1.75 4.58 -1.61
CA HIS A 42 -1.62 5.80 -2.40
C HIS A 42 -2.29 7.01 -1.76
N SER A 43 -3.31 6.84 -0.90
CA SER A 43 -3.94 7.95 -0.15
C SER A 43 -2.93 8.67 0.76
N VAL A 44 -1.96 7.93 1.28
CA VAL A 44 -0.89 8.50 2.11
C VAL A 44 0.34 8.86 1.27
N GLN A 45 0.86 7.93 0.46
CA GLN A 45 2.15 8.12 -0.25
C GLN A 45 2.13 9.31 -1.21
N SER A 46 1.06 9.49 -1.98
CA SER A 46 0.97 10.56 -2.98
C SER A 46 0.39 11.86 -2.44
N ASN A 47 -0.34 11.80 -1.35
CA ASN A 47 -1.12 12.92 -0.86
C ASN A 47 -0.60 13.51 0.45
N TRP A 48 0.34 12.84 1.14
CA TRP A 48 0.84 13.25 2.44
C TRP A 48 1.32 14.70 2.49
N SER A 49 2.20 15.07 1.56
CA SER A 49 2.75 16.43 1.52
C SER A 49 1.67 17.46 1.22
N LEU A 50 0.86 17.23 0.17
CA LEU A 50 -0.18 18.17 -0.27
C LEU A 50 -1.23 18.38 0.83
N ALA A 51 -1.72 17.32 1.44
CA ALA A 51 -2.73 17.39 2.50
C ALA A 51 -2.21 18.14 3.74
N ASN A 52 -0.99 17.86 4.18
CA ASN A 52 -0.44 18.51 5.36
C ASN A 52 0.00 19.96 5.12
N MET A 53 0.49 20.28 3.91
CA MET A 53 0.74 21.67 3.52
C MET A 53 -0.57 22.49 3.47
N SER A 54 -1.63 21.94 2.87
CA SER A 54 -2.91 22.66 2.72
C SER A 54 -3.67 22.77 4.06
N LYS A 55 -3.62 21.73 4.91
CA LYS A 55 -4.39 21.66 6.15
C LYS A 55 -3.71 22.34 7.33
N PHE A 56 -2.41 22.17 7.47
CA PHE A 56 -1.63 22.61 8.63
C PHE A 56 -0.53 23.63 8.30
N GLY A 57 -0.35 23.97 7.02
CA GLY A 57 0.70 24.91 6.59
C GLY A 57 2.11 24.35 6.82
N TRP A 58 2.30 23.03 6.72
CA TRP A 58 3.63 22.44 6.93
C TRP A 58 4.64 22.96 5.91
N ASP A 59 5.80 23.30 6.40
CA ASP A 59 6.97 23.63 5.59
C ASP A 59 7.69 22.36 5.08
N PRO A 60 8.54 22.43 4.06
CA PRO A 60 9.29 21.31 3.53
C PRO A 60 10.14 20.58 4.57
N ARG A 61 10.62 21.28 5.61
CA ARG A 61 11.40 20.69 6.71
C ARG A 61 10.52 19.77 7.56
N THR A 62 9.35 20.22 7.97
CA THR A 62 8.39 19.42 8.76
C THR A 62 7.92 18.20 7.97
N ILE A 63 7.69 18.34 6.66
CA ILE A 63 7.38 17.20 5.77
C ILE A 63 8.55 16.21 5.76
N GLY A 64 9.79 16.67 5.59
CA GLY A 64 10.97 15.82 5.61
C GLY A 64 11.12 15.05 6.92
N ILE A 65 10.91 15.72 8.07
CA ILE A 65 10.93 15.07 9.38
C ILE A 65 9.83 14.01 9.48
N SER A 66 8.61 14.30 9.05
CA SER A 66 7.50 13.36 9.10
C SER A 66 7.77 12.11 8.24
N LEU A 67 8.33 12.27 7.05
CA LEU A 67 8.74 11.15 6.19
C LEU A 67 9.87 10.34 6.81
N GLY A 68 10.80 10.98 7.51
CA GLY A 68 11.83 10.31 8.31
C GLY A 68 11.23 9.43 9.42
N VAL A 69 10.23 9.96 10.14
CA VAL A 69 9.49 9.21 11.17
C VAL A 69 8.73 8.02 10.54
N VAL A 70 8.07 8.23 9.40
CA VAL A 70 7.42 7.13 8.66
C VAL A 70 8.43 6.07 8.28
N GLY A 71 9.57 6.44 7.69
CA GLY A 71 10.62 5.50 7.31
C GLY A 71 11.14 4.67 8.48
N LEU A 72 11.36 5.31 9.63
CA LEU A 72 11.80 4.65 10.86
C LEU A 72 10.73 3.68 11.39
N LEU A 73 9.47 4.11 11.48
CA LEU A 73 8.36 3.27 11.94
C LEU A 73 8.14 2.08 11.01
N VAL A 74 8.10 2.29 9.70
CA VAL A 74 7.96 1.22 8.69
C VAL A 74 9.15 0.26 8.78
N GLY A 75 10.37 0.78 8.91
CA GLY A 75 11.57 -0.04 9.08
C GLY A 75 11.51 -0.92 10.34
N LEU A 76 11.07 -0.38 11.47
CA LEU A 76 10.85 -1.14 12.71
C LEU A 76 9.75 -2.19 12.56
N VAL A 77 8.62 -1.83 11.97
CA VAL A 77 7.48 -2.74 11.78
C VAL A 77 7.87 -3.89 10.84
N GLN A 78 8.41 -3.58 9.66
CA GLN A 78 8.73 -4.60 8.65
C GLN A 78 10.02 -5.36 8.97
N GLY A 79 11.03 -4.70 9.55
CA GLY A 79 12.30 -5.31 9.89
C GLY A 79 12.26 -6.18 11.15
N VAL A 80 11.52 -5.73 12.16
CA VAL A 80 11.54 -6.35 13.50
C VAL A 80 10.17 -6.96 13.81
N LEU A 81 9.11 -6.15 13.83
CA LEU A 81 7.83 -6.54 14.39
C LEU A 81 7.17 -7.70 13.64
N ILE A 82 7.24 -7.72 12.31
CA ILE A 82 6.71 -8.82 11.48
C ILE A 82 7.34 -10.16 11.87
N ARG A 83 8.65 -10.19 12.15
CA ARG A 83 9.35 -11.43 12.50
C ARG A 83 8.88 -12.04 13.82
N TYR A 84 8.36 -11.22 14.74
CA TYR A 84 7.84 -11.67 16.03
C TYR A 84 6.34 -11.92 16.02
N ILE A 85 5.57 -11.12 15.28
CA ILE A 85 4.10 -11.18 15.27
C ILE A 85 3.62 -12.31 14.37
N ASN A 86 4.07 -12.38 13.11
CA ASN A 86 3.58 -13.37 12.16
C ASN A 86 3.71 -14.82 12.62
N PRO A 87 4.83 -15.28 13.24
CA PRO A 87 4.94 -16.63 13.74
C PRO A 87 3.98 -16.93 14.89
N LYS A 88 3.61 -15.92 15.69
CA LYS A 88 2.77 -16.11 16.88
C LYS A 88 1.28 -16.13 16.56
N ILE A 89 0.82 -15.25 15.68
CA ILE A 89 -0.62 -15.08 15.41
C ILE A 89 -1.05 -15.66 14.05
N GLY A 90 -0.09 -16.00 13.18
CA GLY A 90 -0.33 -16.50 11.83
C GLY A 90 -0.62 -15.41 10.81
N ASN A 91 -0.44 -15.74 9.52
CA ASN A 91 -0.57 -14.76 8.43
C ASN A 91 -2.00 -14.21 8.30
N GLU A 92 -3.03 -15.05 8.45
CA GLU A 92 -4.43 -14.61 8.31
C GLU A 92 -4.80 -13.53 9.34
N LYS A 93 -4.52 -13.79 10.62
CA LYS A 93 -4.80 -12.82 11.69
C LYS A 93 -3.94 -11.57 11.54
N SER A 94 -2.70 -11.69 11.04
CA SER A 94 -1.83 -10.55 10.74
C SER A 94 -2.40 -9.67 9.65
N VAL A 95 -3.05 -10.24 8.62
CA VAL A 95 -3.74 -9.49 7.57
C VAL A 95 -4.92 -8.70 8.16
N TYR A 96 -5.82 -9.36 8.90
CA TYR A 96 -6.97 -8.69 9.51
C TYR A 96 -6.56 -7.58 10.47
N LEU A 97 -5.60 -7.87 11.37
CA LEU A 97 -5.10 -6.88 12.32
C LEU A 97 -4.44 -5.71 11.61
N GLY A 98 -3.64 -5.98 10.58
CA GLY A 98 -2.96 -4.96 9.81
C GLY A 98 -3.92 -4.07 9.03
N ILE A 99 -4.93 -4.65 8.36
CA ILE A 99 -5.97 -3.87 7.67
C ILE A 99 -6.76 -3.00 8.66
N LEU A 100 -7.15 -3.56 9.80
CA LEU A 100 -7.88 -2.82 10.85
C LEU A 100 -7.06 -1.62 11.36
N LEU A 101 -5.78 -1.83 11.68
CA LEU A 101 -4.89 -0.76 12.14
C LEU A 101 -4.65 0.30 11.06
N SER A 102 -4.50 -0.11 9.80
CA SER A 102 -4.40 0.84 8.68
C SER A 102 -5.67 1.67 8.53
N ALA A 103 -6.84 1.04 8.56
CA ALA A 103 -8.12 1.73 8.46
C ALA A 103 -8.32 2.74 9.62
N ILE A 104 -8.00 2.33 10.85
CA ILE A 104 -8.02 3.24 12.01
C ILE A 104 -7.06 4.42 11.76
N GLY A 105 -5.84 4.16 11.31
CA GLY A 105 -4.86 5.21 11.00
C GLY A 105 -5.36 6.20 9.94
N LEU A 106 -5.97 5.71 8.85
CA LEU A 106 -6.53 6.54 7.79
C LEU A 106 -7.70 7.40 8.27
N ILE A 107 -8.62 6.83 9.06
CA ILE A 107 -9.73 7.56 9.68
C ILE A 107 -9.18 8.66 10.60
N LEU A 108 -8.20 8.35 11.43
CA LEU A 108 -7.58 9.32 12.32
C LEU A 108 -6.89 10.46 11.55
N PHE A 109 -6.18 10.18 10.44
CA PHE A 109 -5.61 11.20 9.58
C PHE A 109 -6.67 12.12 8.97
N ALA A 110 -7.81 11.57 8.55
CA ALA A 110 -8.90 12.35 7.97
C ALA A 110 -9.45 13.37 8.96
N PHE A 111 -9.63 12.98 10.22
CA PHE A 111 -10.21 13.81 11.29
C PHE A 111 -9.17 14.56 12.14
N ALA A 112 -7.86 14.43 11.85
CA ALA A 112 -6.84 15.18 12.59
C ALA A 112 -7.09 16.68 12.49
N SER A 113 -7.20 17.36 13.64
CA SER A 113 -7.42 18.80 13.73
C SER A 113 -6.15 19.60 14.04
N GLN A 114 -5.13 18.93 14.54
CA GLN A 114 -3.85 19.55 14.93
C GLN A 114 -2.66 18.84 14.31
N SER A 115 -1.61 19.59 14.01
CA SER A 115 -0.39 19.12 13.33
C SER A 115 0.29 17.93 14.05
N TRP A 116 0.39 17.97 15.38
CA TRP A 116 1.03 16.90 16.16
C TRP A 116 0.27 15.57 16.11
N MET A 117 -1.06 15.62 15.91
CA MET A 117 -1.91 14.42 15.80
C MET A 117 -1.47 13.56 14.61
N MET A 118 -1.01 14.16 13.53
CA MET A 118 -0.52 13.43 12.35
C MET A 118 0.65 12.52 12.71
N PHE A 119 1.57 12.98 13.58
CA PHE A 119 2.71 12.14 14.03
C PHE A 119 2.26 10.97 14.91
N VAL A 120 1.32 11.20 15.82
CA VAL A 120 0.77 10.14 16.69
C VAL A 120 0.01 9.09 15.87
N PHE A 121 -0.78 9.52 14.92
CA PHE A 121 -1.60 8.65 14.08
C PHE A 121 -0.79 7.85 13.04
N LEU A 122 0.48 8.23 12.80
CA LEU A 122 1.41 7.39 12.06
C LEU A 122 1.64 6.04 12.74
N ILE A 123 1.54 5.96 14.07
CA ILE A 123 1.79 4.71 14.80
C ILE A 123 0.82 3.60 14.38
N PRO A 124 -0.50 3.75 14.54
CA PRO A 124 -1.45 2.71 14.10
C PRO A 124 -1.37 2.46 12.60
N TYR A 125 -1.21 3.49 11.77
CA TYR A 125 -1.09 3.35 10.32
C TYR A 125 0.13 2.50 9.93
N CYS A 126 1.33 2.81 10.45
CA CYS A 126 2.55 2.06 10.16
C CYS A 126 2.52 0.63 10.71
N LEU A 127 1.90 0.42 11.89
CA LEU A 127 1.65 -0.93 12.43
C LEU A 127 0.78 -1.75 11.46
N GLY A 128 -0.17 -1.12 10.79
CA GLY A 128 -0.99 -1.74 9.74
C GLY A 128 -0.20 -2.25 8.55
N GLY A 129 1.02 -1.74 8.32
CA GLY A 129 1.94 -2.20 7.28
C GLY A 129 2.35 -3.68 7.35
N ILE A 130 1.95 -4.39 8.41
CA ILE A 130 2.08 -5.86 8.53
C ILE A 130 1.20 -6.57 7.49
N SER A 131 0.07 -6.00 7.11
CA SER A 131 -0.93 -6.63 6.21
C SER A 131 -0.38 -7.01 4.85
N GLY A 132 0.40 -6.13 4.22
CA GLY A 132 0.95 -6.36 2.88
C GLY A 132 1.81 -7.63 2.77
N PRO A 133 2.92 -7.73 3.52
CA PRO A 133 3.76 -8.93 3.53
C PRO A 133 3.03 -10.20 3.98
N ALA A 134 2.12 -10.11 4.95
CA ALA A 134 1.33 -11.24 5.41
C ALA A 134 0.38 -11.75 4.31
N LEU A 135 -0.29 -10.85 3.59
CA LEU A 135 -1.16 -11.18 2.47
C LEU A 135 -0.38 -11.77 1.30
N GLN A 136 0.79 -11.20 0.98
CA GLN A 136 1.68 -11.74 -0.06
C GLN A 136 2.16 -13.16 0.29
N SER A 137 2.46 -13.42 1.57
CA SER A 137 2.80 -14.76 2.07
C SER A 137 1.63 -15.73 1.91
N LEU A 138 0.39 -15.33 2.26
CA LEU A 138 -0.81 -16.16 2.09
C LEU A 138 -1.05 -16.50 0.61
N ILE A 139 -0.93 -15.54 -0.29
CA ILE A 139 -1.07 -15.78 -1.73
C ILE A 139 -0.01 -16.77 -2.21
N SER A 140 1.22 -16.60 -1.76
CA SER A 140 2.37 -17.42 -2.16
C SER A 140 2.23 -18.88 -1.76
N ILE A 141 1.65 -19.18 -0.59
CA ILE A 141 1.44 -20.55 -0.11
C ILE A 141 0.42 -21.31 -0.99
N HIS A 142 -0.55 -20.62 -1.57
CA HIS A 142 -1.60 -21.22 -2.39
C HIS A 142 -1.21 -21.42 -3.86
N VAL A 143 -0.01 -20.98 -4.27
CA VAL A 143 0.46 -21.08 -5.65
C VAL A 143 1.66 -22.02 -5.75
N ALA A 144 1.65 -22.91 -6.74
CA ALA A 144 2.71 -23.90 -6.95
C ALA A 144 4.08 -23.23 -7.15
N LYS A 145 5.17 -23.88 -6.65
CA LYS A 145 6.53 -23.33 -6.69
C LYS A 145 7.00 -22.92 -8.09
N ASN A 146 6.59 -23.64 -9.13
CA ASN A 146 6.92 -23.36 -10.53
C ASN A 146 6.13 -22.19 -11.13
N GLU A 147 5.09 -21.68 -10.44
CA GLU A 147 4.24 -20.56 -10.85
C GLU A 147 4.51 -19.30 -10.02
N GLN A 148 5.41 -19.35 -9.03
CA GLN A 148 5.74 -18.21 -8.14
C GLN A 148 6.28 -16.99 -8.92
N GLY A 149 7.06 -17.20 -9.98
CA GLY A 149 7.54 -16.10 -10.82
C GLY A 149 6.40 -15.39 -11.59
N GLU A 150 5.40 -16.15 -12.06
CA GLU A 150 4.21 -15.60 -12.71
C GLU A 150 3.35 -14.82 -11.71
N LEU A 151 3.21 -15.35 -10.49
CA LEU A 151 2.54 -14.68 -9.38
C LEU A 151 3.19 -13.33 -9.06
N GLN A 152 4.51 -13.31 -8.82
CA GLN A 152 5.23 -12.08 -8.50
C GLN A 152 5.13 -11.05 -9.63
N GLY A 153 5.22 -11.48 -10.88
CA GLY A 153 5.00 -10.61 -12.03
C GLY A 153 3.57 -10.03 -12.07
N SER A 154 2.57 -10.82 -11.71
CA SER A 154 1.17 -10.37 -11.64
C SER A 154 0.94 -9.37 -10.51
N LEU A 155 1.51 -9.60 -9.32
CA LEU A 155 1.43 -8.68 -8.19
C LEU A 155 2.15 -7.36 -8.47
N THR A 156 3.32 -7.40 -9.10
CA THR A 156 4.04 -6.20 -9.54
C THR A 156 3.25 -5.44 -10.61
N GLY A 157 2.62 -6.16 -11.56
CA GLY A 157 1.72 -5.55 -12.56
C GLY A 157 0.52 -4.87 -11.90
N LEU A 158 -0.08 -5.49 -10.88
CA LEU A 158 -1.17 -4.92 -10.10
C LEU A 158 -0.73 -3.64 -9.37
N GLN A 159 0.43 -3.68 -8.71
CA GLN A 159 1.02 -2.51 -8.06
C GLN A 159 1.29 -1.38 -9.05
N SER A 160 1.83 -1.69 -10.22
CA SER A 160 2.06 -0.69 -11.28
C SER A 160 0.76 -0.08 -11.78
N LEU A 161 -0.30 -0.89 -11.94
CA LEU A 161 -1.62 -0.40 -12.33
C LEU A 161 -2.18 0.57 -11.29
N THR A 162 -2.14 0.22 -10.01
CA THR A 162 -2.60 1.11 -8.93
C THR A 162 -1.75 2.38 -8.83
N ALA A 163 -0.44 2.31 -9.14
CA ALA A 163 0.45 3.47 -9.14
C ALA A 163 0.14 4.47 -10.29
N ILE A 164 -0.52 4.03 -11.36
CA ILE A 164 -0.95 4.92 -12.45
C ILE A 164 -2.22 5.68 -12.05
N PHE A 165 -3.21 5.01 -11.47
CA PHE A 165 -4.52 5.59 -11.18
C PHE A 165 -4.63 6.14 -9.75
N GLY A 166 -3.94 5.54 -8.78
CA GLY A 166 -4.03 5.90 -7.36
C GLY A 166 -3.64 7.35 -7.08
N PRO A 167 -2.43 7.80 -7.42
CA PRO A 167 -1.99 9.15 -7.14
C PRO A 167 -2.89 10.24 -7.75
N PRO A 168 -3.25 10.21 -9.06
CA PRO A 168 -4.15 11.20 -9.63
C PRO A 168 -5.50 11.26 -8.93
N LEU A 169 -6.09 10.10 -8.60
CA LEU A 169 -7.36 10.02 -7.89
C LEU A 169 -7.26 10.68 -6.50
N MET A 170 -6.24 10.34 -5.72
CA MET A 170 -6.08 10.86 -4.36
C MET A 170 -5.77 12.35 -4.33
N ILE A 171 -4.94 12.84 -5.27
CA ILE A 171 -4.65 14.27 -5.41
C ILE A 171 -5.90 15.02 -5.84
N TRP A 172 -6.68 14.48 -6.77
CA TRP A 172 -7.95 15.07 -7.20
C TRP A 172 -8.91 15.20 -6.02
N LEU A 173 -9.11 14.13 -5.23
CA LEU A 173 -9.97 14.16 -4.04
C LEU A 173 -9.54 15.25 -3.05
N THR A 174 -8.24 15.32 -2.72
CA THR A 174 -7.74 16.35 -1.81
C THR A 174 -7.94 17.74 -2.38
N THR A 175 -7.62 17.97 -3.65
CA THR A 175 -7.73 19.28 -4.27
C THR A 175 -9.19 19.73 -4.35
N TYR A 176 -10.10 18.84 -4.72
CA TYR A 176 -11.52 19.13 -4.82
C TYR A 176 -12.12 19.51 -3.46
N PHE A 177 -11.91 18.70 -2.43
CA PHE A 177 -12.46 18.93 -1.09
C PHE A 177 -11.67 19.95 -0.24
N SER A 178 -10.51 20.41 -0.71
CA SER A 178 -9.78 21.54 -0.09
C SER A 178 -10.19 22.91 -0.62
N ARG A 179 -11.01 22.98 -1.68
CA ARG A 179 -11.57 24.24 -2.17
C ARG A 179 -12.76 24.65 -1.33
N LYS A 180 -12.80 25.94 -0.90
CA LYS A 180 -13.92 26.50 -0.12
C LYS A 180 -15.24 26.62 -0.89
N ASN A 181 -15.18 26.66 -2.23
CA ASN A 181 -16.34 26.77 -3.13
C ASN A 181 -16.39 25.57 -4.08
N ASN A 182 -16.41 24.35 -3.54
CA ASN A 182 -16.70 23.17 -4.35
C ASN A 182 -18.21 23.01 -4.54
N ASP A 183 -18.63 22.26 -5.54
CA ASP A 183 -20.05 22.06 -5.89
C ASP A 183 -20.90 21.44 -4.74
N LEU A 184 -20.23 20.84 -3.75
CA LEU A 184 -20.88 20.23 -2.59
C LEU A 184 -20.87 21.13 -1.34
N ASP A 185 -20.24 22.31 -1.43
CA ASP A 185 -20.02 23.25 -0.32
C ASP A 185 -19.43 22.61 0.94
N LEU A 186 -18.62 21.55 0.73
CA LEU A 186 -18.02 20.75 1.78
C LEU A 186 -16.49 20.91 1.79
N TYR A 187 -15.96 21.63 2.79
CA TYR A 187 -14.52 21.73 3.00
C TYR A 187 -14.01 20.58 3.86
N PHE A 188 -13.36 19.57 3.24
CA PHE A 188 -12.84 18.41 3.93
C PHE A 188 -11.51 17.92 3.34
N PRO A 189 -10.36 18.54 3.67
CA PRO A 189 -9.04 18.16 3.14
C PRO A 189 -8.61 16.72 3.44
N GLY A 190 -9.27 16.06 4.40
CA GLY A 190 -9.06 14.65 4.77
C GLY A 190 -9.73 13.63 3.86
N ALA A 191 -10.47 14.05 2.83
CA ALA A 191 -11.27 13.16 1.97
C ALA A 191 -10.46 12.01 1.35
N ALA A 192 -9.25 12.27 0.88
CA ALA A 192 -8.40 11.22 0.30
C ALA A 192 -7.99 10.15 1.32
N PHE A 193 -7.83 10.48 2.59
CA PHE A 193 -7.53 9.49 3.64
C PHE A 193 -8.74 8.62 3.96
N LEU A 194 -9.97 9.14 3.85
CA LEU A 194 -11.17 8.31 4.00
C LEU A 194 -11.46 7.42 2.79
N ALA A 195 -10.98 7.80 1.62
CA ALA A 195 -11.14 7.03 0.40
C ALA A 195 -10.15 5.85 0.30
N GLY A 196 -9.08 5.87 1.11
CA GLY A 196 -8.09 4.79 1.21
C GLY A 196 -8.49 3.76 2.23
#